data_98829d503de16bc36ce2556abdf63191
#
_entry.id   98829d503de16bc36ce2556abdf63191
#
_cell.length_a   1.000
_cell.length_b   1.000
_cell.length_c   1.000
_cell.angle_alpha   90.00
_cell.angle_beta   90.00
_cell.angle_gamma   90.00
#
_symmetry.space_group_name_H-M   'P 1'
#
loop_
_entity.id
_entity.type
_entity.pdbx_description
1 polymer ?
#
loop_
_entity_poly.entity_id
_entity_poly.type
_entity_poly.pdbx_seq_one_letter_code
_entity_poly.pdbx_strand_id
1 'polypeptide(L)'
;QGRSKIDRLVFSITPDASVRVAKLEKNECQVMPFPNPADLPRLKENKDITLMSKAGLNTGFLAFNTQKPPLDNVKVRQALAMAINKPAIIKAVFQGTGTAAKNLLPPGVWSADSELKDYDYDPEKAKALLKEAGLPPGTTIDLWAMPVQRPYNPNAKRMAEMIQADWAKVGVQAKVVTYEWGEYLKRVKGGEHQAALMGWTTATGDPDNFFGPLFTCTAANGGSNSAKWCYKPFDQLIAEAKATTDHDKRVALYKQAQQMMHDQMPAVMIAHSTIFEPVRKEVQGYEVDPFGKHLFWQVDLKK
;
A
#
# COMPACT_ATOMS: atom_id res chain seq x y z
N GLN A 1 5.38 21.71 -25.47
CA GLN A 1 4.21 21.90 -24.61
C GLN A 1 3.96 23.41 -24.51
N GLY A 2 2.72 23.87 -24.76
CA GLY A 2 2.36 25.29 -24.71
C GLY A 2 2.35 25.86 -23.28
N ARG A 3 2.08 27.19 -23.17
CA ARG A 3 1.88 27.86 -21.88
C ARG A 3 0.68 27.25 -21.13
N SER A 4 0.77 27.08 -19.81
CA SER A 4 -0.38 26.71 -18.96
C SER A 4 -1.53 27.71 -19.15
N LYS A 5 -2.77 27.23 -19.18
CA LYS A 5 -3.96 28.06 -19.32
C LYS A 5 -4.36 28.76 -18.01
N ILE A 6 -3.94 28.19 -16.87
CA ILE A 6 -4.14 28.79 -15.54
C ILE A 6 -2.91 29.64 -15.18
N ASP A 7 -3.15 30.82 -14.61
CA ASP A 7 -2.10 31.75 -14.19
C ASP A 7 -1.55 31.43 -12.80
N ARG A 8 -2.35 30.79 -11.95
CA ARG A 8 -1.99 30.50 -10.57
C ARG A 8 -2.52 29.14 -10.12
N LEU A 9 -1.65 28.32 -9.56
CA LEU A 9 -1.97 27.07 -8.89
C LEU A 9 -1.64 27.18 -7.38
N VAL A 10 -2.60 26.86 -6.51
CA VAL A 10 -2.44 26.92 -5.06
C VAL A 10 -2.69 25.53 -4.46
N PHE A 11 -1.71 25.02 -3.74
CA PHE A 11 -1.85 23.81 -2.93
C PHE A 11 -2.22 24.17 -1.49
N SER A 12 -3.49 23.94 -1.12
CA SER A 12 -3.98 24.16 0.23
C SER A 12 -3.78 22.90 1.07
N ILE A 13 -2.76 22.89 1.92
CA ILE A 13 -2.44 21.74 2.77
C ILE A 13 -3.53 21.58 3.84
N THR A 14 -4.33 20.53 3.70
CA THR A 14 -5.46 20.24 4.59
C THR A 14 -5.43 18.75 4.93
N PRO A 15 -4.87 18.34 6.10
CA PRO A 15 -4.68 16.94 6.46
C PRO A 15 -5.99 16.14 6.57
N ASP A 16 -7.03 16.74 7.15
CA ASP A 16 -8.32 16.09 7.37
C ASP A 16 -9.14 15.98 6.08
N ALA A 17 -9.58 14.76 5.74
CA ALA A 17 -10.34 14.50 4.51
C ALA A 17 -11.73 15.13 4.52
N SER A 18 -12.40 15.18 5.67
CA SER A 18 -13.76 15.77 5.77
C SER A 18 -13.70 17.29 5.56
N VAL A 19 -12.63 17.93 6.07
CA VAL A 19 -12.39 19.36 5.81
C VAL A 19 -12.08 19.60 4.32
N ARG A 20 -11.31 18.71 3.66
CA ARG A 20 -11.06 18.79 2.21
C ARG A 20 -12.36 18.70 1.42
N VAL A 21 -13.25 17.77 1.77
CA VAL A 21 -14.58 17.64 1.14
C VAL A 21 -15.39 18.92 1.31
N ALA A 22 -15.46 19.47 2.53
CA ALA A 22 -16.18 20.71 2.80
C ALA A 22 -15.67 21.89 1.97
N LYS A 23 -14.36 22.02 1.81
CA LYS A 23 -13.73 23.04 0.96
C LYS A 23 -14.09 22.86 -0.52
N LEU A 24 -14.07 21.63 -1.02
CA LEU A 24 -14.45 21.31 -2.40
C LEU A 24 -15.92 21.67 -2.66
N GLU A 25 -16.84 21.29 -1.76
CA GLU A 25 -18.26 21.58 -1.87
C GLU A 25 -18.57 23.09 -1.84
N LYS A 26 -17.82 23.86 -1.08
CA LYS A 26 -17.92 25.32 -0.99
C LYS A 26 -17.16 26.06 -2.10
N ASN A 27 -16.56 25.34 -3.04
CA ASN A 27 -15.70 25.90 -4.10
C ASN A 27 -14.47 26.68 -3.58
N GLU A 28 -14.01 26.37 -2.38
CA GLU A 28 -12.73 26.89 -1.85
C GLU A 28 -11.52 26.15 -2.43
N CYS A 29 -11.75 24.94 -2.97
CA CYS A 29 -10.79 24.12 -3.73
C CYS A 29 -11.49 23.52 -4.94
N GLN A 30 -10.78 23.32 -6.04
CA GLN A 30 -11.36 22.81 -7.29
C GLN A 30 -11.03 21.33 -7.54
N VAL A 31 -9.93 20.82 -6.99
CA VAL A 31 -9.51 19.42 -7.09
C VAL A 31 -9.15 18.91 -5.69
N MET A 32 -9.60 17.73 -5.35
CA MET A 32 -9.33 17.12 -4.05
C MET A 32 -8.75 15.71 -4.20
N PRO A 33 -7.52 15.45 -3.70
CA PRO A 33 -7.00 14.08 -3.60
C PRO A 33 -7.51 13.39 -2.33
N PHE A 34 -7.53 12.05 -2.37
CA PHE A 34 -7.75 11.17 -1.22
C PHE A 34 -9.05 11.45 -0.45
N PRO A 35 -10.23 11.37 -1.08
CA PRO A 35 -11.50 11.38 -0.36
C PRO A 35 -11.61 10.15 0.54
N ASN A 36 -12.34 10.26 1.66
CA ASN A 36 -12.70 9.07 2.40
C ASN A 36 -13.62 8.18 1.53
N PRO A 37 -13.44 6.86 1.50
CA PRO A 37 -14.35 5.97 0.78
C PRO A 37 -15.82 6.17 1.14
N ALA A 38 -16.12 6.46 2.39
CA ALA A 38 -17.49 6.73 2.87
C ALA A 38 -18.14 7.98 2.26
N ASP A 39 -17.35 8.96 1.79
CA ASP A 39 -17.86 10.19 1.18
C ASP A 39 -18.16 10.05 -0.32
N LEU A 40 -17.68 8.98 -0.98
CA LEU A 40 -17.80 8.81 -2.43
C LEU A 40 -19.25 8.80 -2.95
N PRO A 41 -20.22 8.11 -2.29
CA PRO A 41 -21.61 8.14 -2.74
C PRO A 41 -22.16 9.57 -2.76
N ARG A 42 -21.95 10.34 -1.70
CA ARG A 42 -22.38 11.74 -1.59
C ARG A 42 -21.73 12.64 -2.64
N LEU A 43 -20.43 12.48 -2.85
CA LEU A 43 -19.68 13.25 -3.85
C LEU A 43 -20.15 12.92 -5.27
N LYS A 44 -20.49 11.67 -5.56
CA LYS A 44 -21.04 11.25 -6.86
C LYS A 44 -22.39 11.86 -7.18
N GLU A 45 -23.23 12.08 -6.16
CA GLU A 45 -24.56 12.69 -6.30
C GLU A 45 -24.50 14.21 -6.39
N ASN A 46 -23.38 14.83 -6.02
CA ASN A 46 -23.26 16.29 -6.05
C ASN A 46 -23.18 16.81 -7.49
N LYS A 47 -24.15 17.67 -7.87
CA LYS A 47 -24.29 18.20 -9.22
C LYS A 47 -23.13 19.09 -9.68
N ASP A 48 -22.37 19.64 -8.74
CA ASP A 48 -21.25 20.56 -9.02
C ASP A 48 -19.90 19.84 -9.04
N ILE A 49 -19.87 18.53 -8.79
CA ILE A 49 -18.66 17.73 -8.69
C ILE A 49 -18.71 16.60 -9.74
N THR A 50 -17.57 16.34 -10.35
CA THR A 50 -17.30 15.13 -11.13
C THR A 50 -16.40 14.22 -10.30
N LEU A 51 -16.88 13.04 -9.94
CA LEU A 51 -16.05 12.05 -9.27
C LEU A 51 -15.25 11.25 -10.31
N MET A 52 -13.98 11.60 -10.47
CA MET A 52 -13.07 10.91 -11.39
C MET A 52 -12.42 9.72 -10.69
N SER A 53 -12.11 8.67 -11.45
CA SER A 53 -11.41 7.50 -10.90
C SER A 53 -10.53 6.81 -11.92
N LYS A 54 -9.47 6.15 -11.43
CA LYS A 54 -8.56 5.33 -12.23
C LYS A 54 -7.96 4.22 -11.37
N ALA A 55 -7.76 3.03 -11.94
CA ALA A 55 -7.02 1.97 -11.25
C ALA A 55 -5.61 2.49 -10.92
N GLY A 56 -5.27 2.48 -9.65
CA GLY A 56 -3.98 2.96 -9.16
C GLY A 56 -2.88 1.90 -9.34
N LEU A 57 -1.70 2.34 -9.72
CA LEU A 57 -0.52 1.48 -9.73
C LEU A 57 0.15 1.51 -8.35
N ASN A 58 -0.58 1.02 -7.35
CA ASN A 58 -0.19 1.06 -5.95
C ASN A 58 -0.49 -0.25 -5.22
N THR A 59 0.23 -0.46 -4.11
CA THR A 59 0.04 -1.61 -3.22
C THR A 59 0.24 -1.20 -1.78
N GLY A 60 -0.77 -1.46 -0.94
CA GLY A 60 -0.67 -1.37 0.51
C GLY A 60 -0.28 -2.72 1.10
N PHE A 61 0.63 -2.72 2.05
CA PHE A 61 1.15 -3.94 2.67
C PHE A 61 1.49 -3.75 4.15
N LEU A 62 1.58 -4.86 4.87
CA LEU A 62 2.14 -4.97 6.20
C LEU A 62 3.54 -5.56 6.10
N ALA A 63 4.57 -4.76 6.34
CA ALA A 63 5.95 -5.23 6.37
C ALA A 63 6.28 -5.88 7.72
N PHE A 64 6.99 -7.00 7.68
CA PHE A 64 7.58 -7.65 8.84
C PHE A 64 9.09 -7.37 8.90
N ASN A 65 9.56 -6.74 9.95
CA ASN A 65 10.99 -6.52 10.13
C ASN A 65 11.68 -7.85 10.43
N THR A 66 12.28 -8.43 9.39
CA THR A 66 12.90 -9.76 9.44
C THR A 66 14.20 -9.81 10.27
N GLN A 67 14.67 -8.67 10.77
CA GLN A 67 15.82 -8.59 11.66
C GLN A 67 15.42 -8.58 13.14
N LYS A 68 14.11 -8.61 13.45
CA LYS A 68 13.60 -8.56 14.83
C LYS A 68 12.81 -9.82 15.19
N PRO A 69 13.17 -10.51 16.29
CA PRO A 69 12.34 -11.58 16.82
C PRO A 69 10.93 -11.08 17.21
N PRO A 70 9.92 -11.90 17.04
CA PRO A 70 9.92 -13.24 16.46
C PRO A 70 9.76 -13.25 14.92
N LEU A 71 9.83 -12.09 14.29
CA LEU A 71 9.59 -11.91 12.84
C LEU A 71 10.80 -12.28 11.96
N ASP A 72 11.93 -12.65 12.56
CA ASP A 72 13.07 -13.29 11.90
C ASP A 72 12.74 -14.73 11.45
N ASN A 73 11.76 -15.39 12.08
CA ASN A 73 11.31 -16.71 11.72
C ASN A 73 10.23 -16.65 10.61
N VAL A 74 10.50 -17.28 9.47
CA VAL A 74 9.58 -17.31 8.32
C VAL A 74 8.23 -17.97 8.64
N LYS A 75 8.21 -19.05 9.46
CA LYS A 75 6.97 -19.71 9.86
C LYS A 75 6.06 -18.79 10.68
N VAL A 76 6.64 -17.95 11.54
CA VAL A 76 5.87 -16.94 12.29
C VAL A 76 5.26 -15.92 11.32
N ARG A 77 6.02 -15.42 10.33
CA ARG A 77 5.50 -14.47 9.34
C ARG A 77 4.37 -15.09 8.50
N GLN A 78 4.54 -16.32 8.03
CA GLN A 78 3.51 -17.05 7.29
C GLN A 78 2.24 -17.26 8.13
N ALA A 79 2.39 -17.66 9.39
CA ALA A 79 1.26 -17.86 10.31
C ALA A 79 0.51 -16.53 10.55
N LEU A 80 1.22 -15.45 10.80
CA LEU A 80 0.62 -14.12 10.98
C LEU A 80 -0.09 -13.64 9.71
N ALA A 81 0.41 -13.99 8.51
CA ALA A 81 -0.26 -13.71 7.24
C ALA A 81 -1.59 -14.50 7.12
N MET A 82 -1.59 -15.82 7.43
CA MET A 82 -2.79 -16.67 7.42
C MET A 82 -3.83 -16.21 8.45
N ALA A 83 -3.42 -15.55 9.52
CA ALA A 83 -4.32 -15.03 10.54
C ALA A 83 -5.05 -13.75 10.14
N ILE A 84 -4.66 -13.07 9.07
CA ILE A 84 -5.25 -11.79 8.64
C ILE A 84 -6.44 -12.03 7.70
N ASN A 85 -7.63 -11.55 8.10
CA ASN A 85 -8.83 -11.60 7.28
C ASN A 85 -8.84 -10.44 6.25
N LYS A 86 -8.09 -10.59 5.15
CA LYS A 86 -8.02 -9.57 4.09
C LYS A 86 -9.39 -9.20 3.51
N PRO A 87 -10.30 -10.14 3.19
CA PRO A 87 -11.64 -9.77 2.69
C PRO A 87 -12.41 -8.84 3.64
N ALA A 88 -12.35 -9.09 4.95
CA ALA A 88 -12.98 -8.22 5.94
C ALA A 88 -12.34 -6.83 5.96
N ILE A 89 -11.01 -6.74 5.87
CA ILE A 89 -10.28 -5.46 5.79
C ILE A 89 -10.69 -4.69 4.53
N ILE A 90 -10.71 -5.34 3.36
CA ILE A 90 -11.12 -4.70 2.10
C ILE A 90 -12.53 -4.13 2.21
N LYS A 91 -13.46 -4.91 2.77
CA LYS A 91 -14.84 -4.46 2.97
C LYS A 91 -14.94 -3.26 3.92
N ALA A 92 -14.26 -3.32 5.06
CA ALA A 92 -14.41 -2.32 6.14
C ALA A 92 -13.58 -1.06 5.93
N VAL A 93 -12.39 -1.17 5.32
CA VAL A 93 -11.43 -0.06 5.18
C VAL A 93 -11.53 0.58 3.80
N PHE A 94 -11.61 -0.23 2.74
CA PHE A 94 -11.62 0.28 1.37
C PHE A 94 -13.03 0.56 0.81
N GLN A 95 -14.07 -0.10 1.30
CA GLN A 95 -15.47 0.17 0.96
C GLN A 95 -15.71 0.29 -0.57
N GLY A 96 -15.14 -0.64 -1.34
CA GLY A 96 -15.25 -0.66 -2.80
C GLY A 96 -14.15 0.12 -3.55
N THR A 97 -13.23 0.78 -2.85
CA THR A 97 -12.12 1.51 -3.47
C THR A 97 -10.84 0.68 -3.63
N GLY A 98 -10.87 -0.59 -3.25
CA GLY A 98 -9.72 -1.48 -3.35
C GLY A 98 -10.09 -2.94 -3.52
N THR A 99 -9.13 -3.71 -3.97
CA THR A 99 -9.19 -5.17 -4.10
C THR A 99 -8.09 -5.83 -3.28
N ALA A 100 -8.32 -7.05 -2.80
CA ALA A 100 -7.30 -7.79 -2.06
C ALA A 100 -6.08 -8.06 -2.95
N ALA A 101 -4.90 -7.73 -2.44
CA ALA A 101 -3.64 -8.00 -3.12
C ALA A 101 -3.15 -9.41 -2.81
N LYS A 102 -2.70 -10.13 -3.83
CA LYS A 102 -2.05 -11.44 -3.72
C LYS A 102 -0.53 -11.31 -3.74
N ASN A 103 -0.04 -10.32 -4.47
CA ASN A 103 1.37 -10.08 -4.67
C ASN A 103 1.68 -8.57 -4.64
N LEU A 104 2.95 -8.22 -4.79
CA LEU A 104 3.43 -6.84 -4.72
C LEU A 104 2.97 -6.00 -5.93
N LEU A 105 2.88 -6.60 -7.11
CA LEU A 105 2.58 -5.88 -8.34
C LEU A 105 1.07 -5.74 -8.53
N PRO A 106 0.54 -4.52 -8.71
CA PRO A 106 -0.86 -4.32 -9.05
C PRO A 106 -1.16 -4.88 -10.47
N PRO A 107 -2.42 -5.27 -10.75
CA PRO A 107 -2.80 -5.94 -12.01
C PRO A 107 -2.45 -5.17 -13.29
N GLY A 108 -2.28 -3.85 -13.21
CA GLY A 108 -1.88 -3.00 -14.35
C GLY A 108 -0.39 -3.03 -14.69
N VAL A 109 0.45 -3.72 -13.89
CA VAL A 109 1.88 -3.87 -14.15
C VAL A 109 2.11 -5.15 -14.96
N TRP A 110 2.85 -5.04 -16.06
CA TRP A 110 2.97 -6.06 -17.12
C TRP A 110 3.51 -7.45 -16.68
N SER A 111 4.14 -7.59 -15.52
CA SER A 111 4.60 -8.88 -14.99
C SER A 111 3.85 -9.33 -13.73
N ALA A 112 2.72 -8.68 -13.39
CA ALA A 112 1.90 -9.09 -12.27
C ALA A 112 1.41 -10.52 -12.46
N ASP A 113 1.70 -11.41 -11.50
CA ASP A 113 1.30 -12.81 -11.56
C ASP A 113 -0.12 -12.99 -11.04
N SER A 114 -1.08 -13.13 -11.97
CA SER A 114 -2.48 -13.37 -11.63
C SER A 114 -2.76 -14.78 -11.12
N GLU A 115 -1.85 -15.74 -11.38
CA GLU A 115 -2.00 -17.15 -11.00
C GLU A 115 -1.44 -17.44 -9.61
N LEU A 116 -0.61 -16.54 -9.07
CA LEU A 116 -0.10 -16.69 -7.71
C LEU A 116 -1.25 -16.84 -6.74
N LYS A 117 -1.23 -17.94 -5.96
CA LYS A 117 -2.22 -18.18 -4.90
C LYS A 117 -1.76 -17.50 -3.63
N ASP A 118 -2.67 -16.73 -3.05
CA ASP A 118 -2.43 -16.12 -1.73
C ASP A 118 -2.60 -17.15 -0.62
N TYR A 119 -2.16 -16.83 0.59
CA TYR A 119 -2.52 -17.61 1.77
C TYR A 119 -4.00 -17.40 2.10
N ASP A 120 -4.71 -18.50 2.30
CA ASP A 120 -6.07 -18.45 2.81
C ASP A 120 -6.10 -17.92 4.25
N TYR A 121 -7.17 -17.23 4.61
CA TYR A 121 -7.45 -16.88 6.00
C TYR A 121 -7.80 -18.14 6.76
N ASP A 122 -6.88 -18.64 7.57
CA ASP A 122 -6.99 -19.87 8.35
C ASP A 122 -6.35 -19.68 9.73
N PRO A 123 -7.12 -19.20 10.73
CA PRO A 123 -6.62 -19.00 12.08
C PRO A 123 -6.17 -20.28 12.76
N GLU A 124 -6.79 -21.44 12.46
CA GLU A 124 -6.42 -22.71 13.10
C GLU A 124 -5.08 -23.22 12.57
N LYS A 125 -4.87 -23.14 11.26
CA LYS A 125 -3.56 -23.45 10.66
C LYS A 125 -2.49 -22.46 11.14
N ALA A 126 -2.83 -21.17 11.28
CA ALA A 126 -1.93 -20.16 11.83
C ALA A 126 -1.49 -20.51 13.27
N LYS A 127 -2.43 -20.89 14.16
CA LYS A 127 -2.11 -21.36 15.52
C LYS A 127 -1.17 -22.55 15.53
N ALA A 128 -1.46 -23.56 14.69
CA ALA A 128 -0.63 -24.75 14.59
C ALA A 128 0.81 -24.39 14.16
N LEU A 129 0.95 -23.51 13.18
CA LEU A 129 2.24 -23.08 12.66
C LEU A 129 3.02 -22.21 13.67
N LEU A 130 2.34 -21.35 14.44
CA LEU A 130 2.96 -20.59 15.54
C LEU A 130 3.49 -21.51 16.65
N LYS A 131 2.72 -22.54 16.99
CA LYS A 131 3.14 -23.57 17.96
C LYS A 131 4.36 -24.35 17.44
N GLU A 132 4.34 -24.76 16.17
CA GLU A 132 5.48 -25.44 15.52
C GLU A 132 6.72 -24.54 15.49
N ALA A 133 6.55 -23.23 15.28
CA ALA A 133 7.62 -22.25 15.32
C ALA A 133 8.13 -21.96 16.74
N GLY A 134 7.51 -22.52 17.78
CA GLY A 134 7.90 -22.32 19.17
C GLY A 134 7.51 -20.94 19.74
N LEU A 135 6.54 -20.26 19.14
CA LEU A 135 6.12 -18.94 19.62
C LEU A 135 5.26 -19.08 20.88
N PRO A 136 5.66 -18.49 22.03
CA PRO A 136 4.85 -18.52 23.25
C PRO A 136 3.50 -17.81 23.04
N PRO A 137 2.38 -18.38 23.54
CA PRO A 137 1.10 -17.68 23.59
C PRO A 137 1.21 -16.37 24.39
N GLY A 138 0.53 -15.31 23.89
CA GLY A 138 0.58 -14.00 24.50
C GLY A 138 1.81 -13.17 24.09
N THR A 139 2.64 -13.67 23.15
CA THR A 139 3.73 -12.88 22.57
C THR A 139 3.19 -11.55 22.04
N THR A 140 3.84 -10.46 22.41
CA THR A 140 3.48 -9.11 21.96
C THR A 140 4.34 -8.69 20.77
N ILE A 141 3.70 -8.11 19.74
CA ILE A 141 4.34 -7.55 18.55
C ILE A 141 3.89 -6.10 18.38
N ASP A 142 4.81 -5.17 18.24
CA ASP A 142 4.50 -3.78 17.88
C ASP A 142 4.02 -3.73 16.42
N LEU A 143 2.79 -3.27 16.24
CA LEU A 143 2.14 -3.06 14.94
C LEU A 143 2.01 -1.57 14.68
N TRP A 144 2.81 -1.05 13.76
CA TRP A 144 2.86 0.38 13.48
C TRP A 144 1.83 0.76 12.40
N ALA A 145 1.00 1.76 12.72
CA ALA A 145 -0.03 2.31 11.84
C ALA A 145 0.33 3.73 11.40
N MET A 146 0.27 3.99 10.10
CA MET A 146 0.48 5.34 9.54
C MET A 146 -0.57 6.31 10.09
N PRO A 147 -0.20 7.55 10.46
CA PRO A 147 -1.15 8.56 10.95
C PRO A 147 -1.89 9.28 9.83
N VAL A 148 -1.51 9.05 8.59
CA VAL A 148 -2.00 9.76 7.40
C VAL A 148 -2.69 8.82 6.42
N GLN A 149 -3.66 9.36 5.69
CA GLN A 149 -4.28 8.70 4.56
C GLN A 149 -3.33 8.67 3.34
N ARG A 150 -3.28 7.54 2.64
CA ARG A 150 -2.53 7.33 1.40
C ARG A 150 -3.40 6.62 0.36
N PRO A 151 -3.09 6.71 -0.94
CA PRO A 151 -3.85 5.99 -1.98
C PRO A 151 -3.99 4.51 -1.67
N TYR A 152 -2.92 3.88 -1.21
CA TYR A 152 -2.84 2.45 -0.90
C TYR A 152 -3.38 2.08 0.50
N ASN A 153 -3.76 3.05 1.33
CA ASN A 153 -4.36 2.80 2.65
C ASN A 153 -5.20 4.00 3.11
N PRO A 154 -6.52 3.93 2.98
CA PRO A 154 -7.42 5.03 3.36
C PRO A 154 -7.59 5.18 4.87
N ASN A 155 -7.33 4.14 5.67
CA ASN A 155 -7.44 4.20 7.13
C ASN A 155 -6.55 3.14 7.81
N ALA A 156 -5.28 3.48 8.02
CA ALA A 156 -4.30 2.56 8.60
C ALA A 156 -4.59 2.23 10.06
N LYS A 157 -5.18 3.15 10.82
CA LYS A 157 -5.58 2.89 12.20
C LYS A 157 -6.63 1.78 12.27
N ARG A 158 -7.70 1.91 11.49
CA ARG A 158 -8.76 0.89 11.41
C ARG A 158 -8.22 -0.46 10.94
N MET A 159 -7.34 -0.44 9.94
CA MET A 159 -6.68 -1.66 9.46
C MET A 159 -5.85 -2.34 10.55
N ALA A 160 -5.05 -1.57 11.30
CA ALA A 160 -4.24 -2.10 12.41
C ALA A 160 -5.11 -2.69 13.53
N GLU A 161 -6.22 -2.03 13.89
CA GLU A 161 -7.18 -2.54 14.88
C GLU A 161 -7.81 -3.87 14.45
N MET A 162 -8.10 -4.04 13.16
CA MET A 162 -8.61 -5.31 12.61
C MET A 162 -7.55 -6.40 12.65
N ILE A 163 -6.32 -6.09 12.24
CA ILE A 163 -5.18 -7.03 12.32
C ILE A 163 -4.91 -7.42 13.78
N GLN A 164 -4.94 -6.46 14.71
CA GLN A 164 -4.80 -6.71 16.15
C GLN A 164 -5.84 -7.72 16.64
N ALA A 165 -7.12 -7.53 16.26
CA ALA A 165 -8.19 -8.45 16.63
C ALA A 165 -8.01 -9.84 16.00
N ASP A 166 -7.53 -9.91 14.77
CA ASP A 166 -7.27 -11.18 14.08
C ASP A 166 -6.08 -11.93 14.71
N TRP A 167 -4.98 -11.26 15.02
CA TRP A 167 -3.83 -11.87 15.68
C TRP A 167 -4.13 -12.33 17.10
N ALA A 168 -5.03 -11.63 17.82
CA ALA A 168 -5.49 -12.05 19.14
C ALA A 168 -6.16 -13.45 19.11
N LYS A 169 -6.89 -13.79 18.03
CA LYS A 169 -7.51 -15.10 17.84
C LYS A 169 -6.51 -16.24 17.77
N VAL A 170 -5.29 -15.96 17.36
CA VAL A 170 -4.20 -16.96 17.27
C VAL A 170 -3.18 -16.85 18.41
N GLY A 171 -3.52 -16.09 19.47
CA GLY A 171 -2.71 -15.97 20.67
C GLY A 171 -1.55 -14.98 20.59
N VAL A 172 -1.55 -14.08 19.60
CA VAL A 172 -0.55 -13.00 19.46
C VAL A 172 -1.19 -11.66 19.83
N GLN A 173 -0.52 -10.89 20.67
CA GLN A 173 -0.97 -9.55 21.10
C GLN A 173 -0.29 -8.49 20.24
N ALA A 174 -1.03 -7.79 19.40
CA ALA A 174 -0.50 -6.64 18.69
C ALA A 174 -0.64 -5.37 19.53
N LYS A 175 0.44 -4.61 19.67
CA LYS A 175 0.43 -3.27 20.24
C LYS A 175 0.46 -2.25 19.14
N VAL A 176 -0.66 -1.56 18.92
CA VAL A 176 -0.74 -0.54 17.86
C VAL A 176 0.02 0.70 18.27
N VAL A 177 0.96 1.13 17.42
CA VAL A 177 1.86 2.27 17.63
C VAL A 177 1.73 3.22 16.45
N THR A 178 1.74 4.51 16.70
CA THR A 178 1.78 5.55 15.66
C THR A 178 2.68 6.71 16.08
N TYR A 179 3.20 7.43 15.09
CA TYR A 179 4.01 8.63 15.27
C TYR A 179 3.55 9.67 14.25
N GLU A 180 3.97 10.93 14.41
CA GLU A 180 3.85 11.92 13.34
C GLU A 180 4.49 11.38 12.05
N TRP A 181 3.98 11.76 10.87
CA TRP A 181 4.33 11.09 9.61
C TRP A 181 5.82 11.12 9.27
N GLY A 182 6.47 12.26 9.45
CA GLY A 182 7.92 12.38 9.19
C GLY A 182 8.74 11.50 10.13
N GLU A 183 8.37 11.49 11.41
CA GLU A 183 9.00 10.64 12.43
C GLU A 183 8.70 9.16 12.19
N TYR A 184 7.47 8.81 11.78
CA TYR A 184 7.09 7.46 11.38
C TYR A 184 8.03 6.91 10.30
N LEU A 185 8.21 7.68 9.21
CA LEU A 185 9.09 7.28 8.11
C LEU A 185 10.55 7.14 8.53
N LYS A 186 11.06 8.07 9.33
CA LYS A 186 12.43 8.04 9.86
C LYS A 186 12.68 6.80 10.71
N ARG A 187 11.77 6.48 11.62
CA ARG A 187 11.87 5.33 12.52
C ARG A 187 11.69 4.00 11.78
N VAL A 188 10.76 3.92 10.81
CA VAL A 188 10.62 2.75 9.94
C VAL A 188 11.90 2.51 9.15
N LYS A 189 12.48 3.58 8.59
CA LYS A 189 13.77 3.51 7.89
C LYS A 189 14.89 3.07 8.82
N GLY A 190 14.87 3.49 10.10
CA GLY A 190 15.78 3.06 11.14
C GLY A 190 15.58 1.61 11.60
N GLY A 191 14.46 0.96 11.22
CA GLY A 191 14.16 -0.42 11.60
C GLY A 191 13.72 -0.56 13.07
N GLU A 192 13.12 0.46 13.66
CA GLU A 192 12.69 0.43 15.06
C GLU A 192 11.44 -0.46 15.26
N HIS A 193 10.56 -0.54 14.27
CA HIS A 193 9.33 -1.34 14.26
C HIS A 193 9.61 -2.85 14.24
N GLN A 194 8.63 -3.65 14.70
CA GLN A 194 8.54 -5.07 14.38
C GLN A 194 7.66 -5.27 13.14
N ALA A 195 6.42 -4.82 13.14
CA ALA A 195 5.55 -4.82 11.97
C ALA A 195 5.08 -3.39 11.65
N ALA A 196 5.01 -3.01 10.37
CA ALA A 196 4.59 -1.66 9.96
C ALA A 196 3.69 -1.69 8.73
N LEU A 197 2.56 -0.98 8.80
CA LEU A 197 1.73 -0.71 7.63
C LEU A 197 2.41 0.32 6.75
N MET A 198 2.65 -0.07 5.51
CA MET A 198 3.31 0.73 4.48
C MET A 198 2.62 0.54 3.15
N GLY A 199 3.15 1.12 2.12
CA GLY A 199 2.70 0.93 0.75
C GLY A 199 3.58 1.67 -0.24
N TRP A 200 3.29 1.46 -1.50
CA TRP A 200 4.03 2.04 -2.60
C TRP A 200 3.12 2.42 -3.76
N THR A 201 3.41 3.52 -4.39
CA THR A 201 2.87 3.89 -5.71
C THR A 201 4.05 3.96 -6.66
N THR A 202 4.01 3.21 -7.76
CA THR A 202 5.11 3.20 -8.71
C THR A 202 5.22 4.53 -9.45
N ALA A 203 6.44 4.91 -9.80
CA ALA A 203 6.69 6.11 -10.59
C ALA A 203 6.77 5.86 -12.11
N THR A 204 6.96 4.60 -12.53
CA THR A 204 7.29 4.27 -13.93
C THR A 204 6.44 3.15 -14.53
N GLY A 205 5.72 2.37 -13.74
CA GLY A 205 5.02 1.16 -14.21
C GLY A 205 5.95 -0.03 -14.53
N ASP A 206 7.27 0.12 -14.39
CA ASP A 206 8.21 -1.00 -14.48
C ASP A 206 8.20 -1.77 -13.16
N PRO A 207 8.17 -3.13 -13.20
CA PRO A 207 8.21 -3.97 -12.00
C PRO A 207 9.37 -3.69 -11.06
N ASP A 208 10.56 -3.34 -11.60
CA ASP A 208 11.72 -3.01 -10.78
C ASP A 208 11.46 -1.86 -9.82
N ASN A 209 10.57 -0.93 -10.17
CA ASN A 209 10.22 0.18 -9.28
C ASN A 209 9.46 -0.24 -8.02
N PHE A 210 8.97 -1.48 -7.97
CA PHE A 210 8.45 -2.12 -6.75
C PHE A 210 9.53 -2.95 -6.05
N PHE A 211 10.21 -3.83 -6.77
CA PHE A 211 11.13 -4.79 -6.14
C PHE A 211 12.42 -4.15 -5.67
N GLY A 212 13.07 -3.36 -6.53
CA GLY A 212 14.38 -2.77 -6.26
C GLY A 212 14.42 -1.93 -4.99
N PRO A 213 13.60 -0.87 -4.86
CA PRO A 213 13.64 0.02 -3.71
C PRO A 213 13.03 -0.56 -2.43
N LEU A 214 12.16 -1.59 -2.52
CA LEU A 214 11.37 -2.06 -1.38
C LEU A 214 11.88 -3.35 -0.74
N PHE A 215 12.54 -4.26 -1.49
CA PHE A 215 12.82 -5.60 -0.98
C PHE A 215 14.24 -6.11 -1.25
N THR A 216 15.10 -5.36 -1.93
CA THR A 216 16.52 -5.77 -2.09
C THR A 216 17.34 -5.57 -0.82
N CYS A 217 18.44 -6.28 -0.71
CA CYS A 217 19.42 -6.13 0.37
C CYS A 217 19.99 -4.70 0.43
N THR A 218 20.27 -4.09 -0.72
CA THR A 218 20.72 -2.70 -0.80
C THR A 218 19.69 -1.75 -0.21
N ALA A 219 18.40 -1.98 -0.52
CA ALA A 219 17.32 -1.17 0.02
C ALA A 219 17.10 -1.37 1.53
N ALA A 220 17.44 -2.53 2.10
CA ALA A 220 17.40 -2.79 3.54
C ALA A 220 18.41 -1.93 4.31
N ASN A 221 19.55 -1.62 3.67
CA ASN A 221 20.68 -0.89 4.27
C ASN A 221 20.61 0.64 4.07
N GLY A 222 19.43 1.22 3.97
CA GLY A 222 19.27 2.68 3.85
C GLY A 222 18.24 3.15 2.84
N GLY A 223 17.62 2.22 2.09
CA GLY A 223 16.51 2.48 1.18
C GLY A 223 15.14 2.39 1.86
N SER A 224 14.11 2.07 1.07
CA SER A 224 12.72 2.01 1.49
C SER A 224 12.25 0.61 1.90
N ASN A 225 13.16 -0.34 2.07
CA ASN A 225 12.84 -1.71 2.51
C ASN A 225 12.46 -1.71 4.00
N SER A 226 11.17 -1.54 4.27
CA SER A 226 10.61 -1.58 5.61
C SER A 226 10.61 -2.98 6.23
N ALA A 227 10.71 -4.03 5.43
CA ALA A 227 10.85 -5.40 5.94
C ALA A 227 12.27 -5.69 6.46
N LYS A 228 13.26 -4.84 6.16
CA LYS A 228 14.67 -5.11 6.44
C LYS A 228 15.15 -6.48 5.92
N TRP A 229 14.37 -7.03 5.01
CA TRP A 229 14.61 -8.33 4.43
C TRP A 229 15.78 -8.28 3.43
N CYS A 230 16.71 -9.22 3.57
CA CYS A 230 17.84 -9.37 2.66
C CYS A 230 17.98 -10.85 2.32
N TYR A 231 17.59 -11.21 1.11
CA TYR A 231 17.65 -12.58 0.62
C TYR A 231 18.38 -12.64 -0.73
N LYS A 232 19.60 -13.13 -0.71
CA LYS A 232 20.50 -13.11 -1.88
C LYS A 232 19.93 -13.73 -3.15
N PRO A 233 19.20 -14.87 -3.10
CA PRO A 233 18.58 -15.42 -4.31
C PRO A 233 17.55 -14.45 -4.95
N PHE A 234 16.83 -13.69 -4.13
CA PHE A 234 15.91 -12.65 -4.63
C PHE A 234 16.70 -11.51 -5.31
N ASP A 235 17.76 -11.00 -4.68
CA ASP A 235 18.62 -9.96 -5.26
C ASP A 235 19.19 -10.37 -6.62
N GLN A 236 19.56 -11.65 -6.79
CA GLN A 236 20.05 -12.19 -8.05
C GLN A 236 18.99 -12.16 -9.14
N LEU A 237 17.75 -12.55 -8.84
CA LEU A 237 16.63 -12.47 -9.79
C LEU A 237 16.39 -11.02 -10.24
N ILE A 238 16.37 -10.08 -9.30
CA ILE A 238 16.15 -8.67 -9.60
C ILE A 238 17.30 -8.09 -10.43
N ALA A 239 18.53 -8.40 -10.07
CA ALA A 239 19.72 -7.97 -10.84
C ALA A 239 19.69 -8.52 -12.27
N GLU A 240 19.35 -9.80 -12.45
CA GLU A 240 19.25 -10.42 -13.77
C GLU A 240 18.11 -9.81 -14.61
N ALA A 241 16.94 -9.56 -14.00
CA ALA A 241 15.82 -8.90 -14.66
C ALA A 241 16.16 -7.47 -15.13
N LYS A 242 17.03 -6.76 -14.39
CA LYS A 242 17.51 -5.42 -14.77
C LYS A 242 18.56 -5.48 -15.89
N ALA A 243 19.33 -6.54 -15.96
CA ALA A 243 20.44 -6.66 -16.90
C ALA A 243 20.02 -7.12 -18.31
N THR A 244 18.80 -7.63 -18.47
CA THR A 244 18.28 -8.10 -19.77
C THR A 244 17.24 -7.17 -20.37
N THR A 245 17.25 -7.04 -21.71
CA THR A 245 16.21 -6.36 -22.48
C THR A 245 15.15 -7.32 -23.03
N ASP A 246 15.35 -8.63 -22.88
CA ASP A 246 14.38 -9.64 -23.26
C ASP A 246 13.16 -9.57 -22.35
N HIS A 247 12.03 -9.16 -22.91
CA HIS A 247 10.79 -8.95 -22.17
C HIS A 247 10.27 -10.24 -21.51
N ASP A 248 10.25 -11.35 -22.24
CA ASP A 248 9.70 -12.61 -21.74
C ASP A 248 10.57 -13.18 -20.62
N LYS A 249 11.88 -13.05 -20.76
CA LYS A 249 12.82 -13.38 -19.69
C LYS A 249 12.60 -12.51 -18.45
N ARG A 250 12.36 -11.20 -18.62
CA ARG A 250 12.04 -10.31 -17.49
C ARG A 250 10.74 -10.72 -16.80
N VAL A 251 9.69 -11.04 -17.57
CA VAL A 251 8.42 -11.54 -17.02
C VAL A 251 8.64 -12.78 -16.16
N ALA A 252 9.39 -13.75 -16.68
CA ALA A 252 9.68 -15.00 -15.95
C ALA A 252 10.45 -14.76 -14.66
N LEU A 253 11.46 -13.88 -14.67
CA LEU A 253 12.26 -13.54 -13.49
C LEU A 253 11.42 -12.82 -12.42
N TYR A 254 10.57 -11.86 -12.82
CA TYR A 254 9.71 -11.16 -11.87
C TYR A 254 8.58 -12.05 -11.31
N LYS A 255 8.09 -13.03 -12.05
CA LYS A 255 7.18 -14.05 -11.51
C LYS A 255 7.87 -14.93 -10.46
N GLN A 256 9.09 -15.37 -10.72
CA GLN A 256 9.89 -16.08 -9.72
C GLN A 256 10.13 -15.24 -8.46
N ALA A 257 10.41 -13.94 -8.63
CA ALA A 257 10.58 -13.03 -7.50
C ALA A 257 9.29 -12.90 -6.66
N GLN A 258 8.11 -12.82 -7.30
CA GLN A 258 6.82 -12.80 -6.61
C GLN A 258 6.57 -14.09 -5.82
N GLN A 259 6.85 -15.24 -6.41
CA GLN A 259 6.74 -16.52 -5.72
C GLN A 259 7.70 -16.59 -4.52
N MET A 260 8.94 -16.14 -4.68
CA MET A 260 9.91 -16.13 -3.60
C MET A 260 9.49 -15.21 -2.45
N MET A 261 8.92 -14.04 -2.74
CA MET A 261 8.34 -13.15 -1.72
C MET A 261 7.18 -13.81 -1.00
N HIS A 262 6.31 -14.52 -1.71
CA HIS A 262 5.23 -15.28 -1.12
C HIS A 262 5.77 -16.33 -0.13
N ASP A 263 6.77 -17.11 -0.53
CA ASP A 263 7.32 -18.19 0.31
C ASP A 263 8.10 -17.66 1.52
N GLN A 264 8.84 -16.58 1.35
CA GLN A 264 9.62 -15.95 2.43
C GLN A 264 8.82 -14.99 3.31
N MET A 265 7.67 -14.53 2.85
CA MET A 265 6.73 -13.64 3.55
C MET A 265 7.40 -12.44 4.24
N PRO A 266 8.19 -11.61 3.56
CA PRO A 266 8.74 -10.40 4.18
C PRO A 266 7.66 -9.35 4.45
N ALA A 267 6.54 -9.43 3.74
CA ALA A 267 5.38 -8.56 3.92
C ALA A 267 4.10 -9.24 3.46
N VAL A 268 2.98 -8.91 4.11
CA VAL A 268 1.64 -9.32 3.68
C VAL A 268 1.10 -8.24 2.74
N MET A 269 0.88 -8.58 1.48
CA MET A 269 0.21 -7.69 0.54
C MET A 269 -1.27 -7.61 0.90
N ILE A 270 -1.79 -6.39 1.14
CA ILE A 270 -3.16 -6.20 1.63
C ILE A 270 -4.10 -5.81 0.50
N ALA A 271 -3.77 -4.74 -0.23
CA ALA A 271 -4.68 -4.18 -1.22
C ALA A 271 -3.97 -3.49 -2.39
N HIS A 272 -4.62 -3.55 -3.55
CA HIS A 272 -4.45 -2.59 -4.63
C HIS A 272 -5.68 -1.69 -4.67
N SER A 273 -5.51 -0.38 -4.82
CA SER A 273 -6.63 0.55 -4.75
C SER A 273 -6.88 1.33 -6.03
N THR A 274 -8.13 1.70 -6.23
CA THR A 274 -8.56 2.68 -7.21
C THR A 274 -8.34 4.08 -6.64
N ILE A 275 -7.75 4.96 -7.43
CA ILE A 275 -7.61 6.38 -7.10
C ILE A 275 -8.93 7.07 -7.44
N PHE A 276 -9.46 7.82 -6.49
CA PHE A 276 -10.63 8.68 -6.67
C PHE A 276 -10.24 10.13 -6.42
N GLU A 277 -10.63 11.00 -7.34
CA GLU A 277 -10.40 12.44 -7.25
C GLU A 277 -11.68 13.18 -7.62
N PRO A 278 -12.41 13.71 -6.63
CA PRO A 278 -13.52 14.59 -6.89
C PRO A 278 -13.00 15.95 -7.35
N VAL A 279 -13.58 16.43 -8.45
CA VAL A 279 -13.15 17.63 -9.18
C VAL A 279 -14.38 18.49 -9.45
N ARG A 280 -14.28 19.79 -9.23
CA ARG A 280 -15.36 20.74 -9.58
C ARG A 280 -15.63 20.75 -11.08
N LYS A 281 -16.88 20.89 -11.50
CA LYS A 281 -17.29 20.83 -12.92
C LYS A 281 -16.71 21.95 -13.81
N GLU A 282 -16.36 23.08 -13.21
CA GLU A 282 -15.68 24.15 -13.92
C GLU A 282 -14.24 23.80 -14.33
N VAL A 283 -13.63 22.77 -13.73
CA VAL A 283 -12.28 22.33 -14.10
C VAL A 283 -12.34 21.53 -15.40
N GLN A 284 -11.59 21.95 -16.38
CA GLN A 284 -11.48 21.29 -17.67
C GLN A 284 -10.04 20.76 -17.87
N GLY A 285 -9.90 19.62 -18.56
CA GLY A 285 -8.59 19.07 -18.92
C GLY A 285 -7.81 18.43 -17.77
N TYR A 286 -8.43 18.23 -16.58
CA TYR A 286 -7.84 17.46 -15.51
C TYR A 286 -8.05 15.96 -15.75
N GLU A 287 -7.02 15.17 -15.51
CA GLU A 287 -7.07 13.71 -15.60
C GLU A 287 -6.43 13.07 -14.37
N VAL A 288 -7.04 11.99 -13.88
CA VAL A 288 -6.46 11.18 -12.79
C VAL A 288 -5.27 10.39 -13.34
N ASP A 289 -4.13 10.55 -12.69
CA ASP A 289 -2.90 9.82 -13.04
C ASP A 289 -2.78 8.54 -12.19
N PRO A 290 -2.65 7.34 -12.81
CA PRO A 290 -2.49 6.08 -12.08
C PRO A 290 -1.22 6.02 -11.21
N PHE A 291 -0.23 6.87 -11.49
CA PHE A 291 1.00 7.03 -10.69
C PHE A 291 0.82 7.99 -9.50
N GLY A 292 -0.40 8.47 -9.24
CA GLY A 292 -0.70 9.38 -8.13
C GLY A 292 -0.10 10.78 -8.28
N LYS A 293 0.22 11.21 -9.49
CA LYS A 293 0.68 12.58 -9.77
C LYS A 293 -0.52 13.49 -10.04
N HIS A 294 -0.44 14.73 -9.61
CA HIS A 294 -1.45 15.74 -9.91
C HIS A 294 -0.90 16.69 -11.00
N LEU A 295 -1.36 16.48 -12.24
CA LEU A 295 -0.85 17.17 -13.42
C LEU A 295 -1.81 18.28 -13.84
N PHE A 296 -1.39 19.55 -13.74
CA PHE A 296 -2.23 20.72 -14.00
C PHE A 296 -1.87 21.50 -15.30
N TRP A 297 -0.93 21.01 -16.09
CA TRP A 297 -0.44 21.73 -17.27
C TRP A 297 -1.48 21.87 -18.41
N GLN A 298 -2.48 21.00 -18.46
CA GLN A 298 -3.60 21.07 -19.43
C GLN A 298 -4.87 21.68 -18.83
N VAL A 299 -4.85 21.97 -17.54
CA VAL A 299 -6.06 22.39 -16.80
C VAL A 299 -6.45 23.82 -17.18
N ASP A 300 -7.75 24.02 -17.32
CA ASP A 300 -8.41 25.30 -17.52
C ASP A 300 -9.61 25.42 -16.58
N LEU A 301 -10.07 26.62 -16.32
CA LEU A 301 -11.30 26.89 -15.58
C LEU A 301 -12.34 27.46 -16.53
N LYS A 302 -13.47 26.78 -16.66
CA LYS A 302 -14.62 27.30 -17.40
C LYS A 302 -15.24 28.44 -16.60
N LYS A 303 -15.31 29.63 -17.24
CA LYS A 303 -15.99 30.80 -16.69
C LYS A 303 -17.48 30.62 -16.67
#